data_f3eb5b7d5c3fe54ce2e2a9521203b4b0
#
_entry.id   f3eb5b7d5c3fe54ce2e2a9521203b4b0
#
_cell.length_a   1.000
_cell.length_b   1.000
_cell.length_c   1.000
_cell.angle_alpha   90.00
_cell.angle_beta   90.00
_cell.angle_gamma   90.00
#
_symmetry.space_group_name_H-M   'P 1'
#
loop_
_entity.id
_entity.type
_entity.pdbx_description
1 polymer ?
#
loop_
_entity_poly.entity_id
_entity_poly.type
_entity_poly.pdbx_seq_one_letter_code
_entity_poly.pdbx_strand_id
1 'polypeptide(L)'
;ATALVVAVLLIVTYRSPVLWLVPLLVIGVADRVAALVVAALGESVGVAVDASTSGIVSVLVFGAGTNYALLLVSRYREELRRNHDRRAALRAAYRGAVPAILASNITVVLALLTLLLATLPNYRALGISAAVGLLVAVVFALVALPAALAVCGRGLFWPFIPRYGDPDRSDRG
;
A
#
# COMPACT_ATOMS: atom_id res chain seq x y z
N ALA A 1 11.98 12.93 -1.81
CA ALA A 1 10.92 13.78 -2.41
C ALA A 1 9.58 13.05 -2.44
N THR A 2 9.50 11.78 -2.91
CA THR A 2 8.26 11.00 -3.09
C THR A 2 7.46 10.83 -1.79
N ALA A 3 8.13 10.45 -0.68
CA ALA A 3 7.48 10.28 0.62
C ALA A 3 6.82 11.58 1.13
N LEU A 4 7.42 12.73 0.88
CA LEU A 4 6.87 14.03 1.27
C LEU A 4 5.60 14.37 0.47
N VAL A 5 5.61 14.13 -0.84
CA VAL A 5 4.44 14.34 -1.70
C VAL A 5 3.29 13.43 -1.28
N VAL A 6 3.58 12.15 -1.03
CA VAL A 6 2.60 11.18 -0.53
C VAL A 6 2.06 11.59 0.84
N ALA A 7 2.91 12.03 1.76
CA ALA A 7 2.50 12.52 3.08
C ALA A 7 1.55 13.72 2.97
N VAL A 8 1.87 14.71 2.13
CA VAL A 8 1.03 15.89 1.91
C VAL A 8 -0.33 15.49 1.33
N LEU A 9 -0.36 14.61 0.32
CA LEU A 9 -1.60 14.11 -0.27
C LEU A 9 -2.47 13.38 0.76
N LEU A 10 -1.85 12.53 1.60
CA LEU A 10 -2.55 11.81 2.66
C LEU A 10 -3.12 12.75 3.74
N ILE A 11 -2.36 13.76 4.16
CA ILE A 11 -2.82 14.76 5.13
C ILE A 11 -4.03 15.54 4.57
N VAL A 12 -3.94 15.99 3.32
CA VAL A 12 -5.03 16.74 2.66
C VAL A 12 -6.28 15.88 2.51
N THR A 13 -6.12 14.61 2.12
CA THR A 13 -7.23 13.68 1.88
C THR A 13 -7.93 13.26 3.16
N TYR A 14 -7.18 12.98 4.23
CA TYR A 14 -7.75 12.39 5.45
C TYR A 14 -7.98 13.37 6.59
N ARG A 15 -7.42 14.56 6.52
CA ARG A 15 -7.53 15.60 7.58
C ARG A 15 -7.24 15.10 9.01
N SER A 16 -6.52 13.98 9.14
CA SER A 16 -6.13 13.39 10.42
C SER A 16 -4.62 13.18 10.44
N PRO A 17 -3.88 13.85 11.34
CA PRO A 17 -2.43 13.74 11.39
C PRO A 17 -1.92 12.36 11.83
N VAL A 18 -2.75 11.58 12.51
CA VAL A 18 -2.37 10.24 13.01
C VAL A 18 -2.68 9.15 11.97
N LEU A 19 -3.76 9.33 11.19
CA LEU A 19 -4.23 8.31 10.25
C LEU A 19 -3.27 8.05 9.09
N TRP A 20 -2.53 9.07 8.63
CA TRP A 20 -1.57 8.90 7.53
C TRP A 20 -0.23 8.35 7.98
N LEU A 21 0.14 8.53 9.26
CA LEU A 21 1.44 8.09 9.78
C LEU A 21 1.59 6.56 9.75
N VAL A 22 0.53 5.83 10.13
CA VAL A 22 0.56 4.35 10.17
C VAL A 22 0.75 3.74 8.79
N PRO A 23 -0.05 4.07 7.75
CA PRO A 23 0.22 3.61 6.39
C PRO A 23 1.61 3.99 5.89
N LEU A 24 2.04 5.23 6.15
CA LEU A 24 3.34 5.71 5.69
C LEU A 24 4.51 4.92 6.32
N LEU A 25 4.43 4.63 7.62
CA LEU A 25 5.42 3.79 8.30
C LEU A 25 5.44 2.37 7.75
N VAL A 26 4.27 1.75 7.58
CA VAL A 26 4.17 0.40 7.00
C VAL A 26 4.76 0.36 5.60
N ILE A 27 4.44 1.34 4.75
CA ILE A 27 4.96 1.42 3.38
C ILE A 27 6.46 1.73 3.38
N GLY A 28 6.93 2.60 4.28
CA GLY A 28 8.35 2.89 4.42
C GLY A 28 9.18 1.66 4.80
N VAL A 29 8.64 0.80 5.68
CA VAL A 29 9.27 -0.50 6.02
C VAL A 29 9.20 -1.45 4.82
N ALA A 30 8.06 -1.49 4.11
CA ALA A 30 7.91 -2.31 2.90
C ALA A 30 8.94 -1.92 1.83
N ASP A 31 9.19 -0.63 1.62
CA ASP A 31 10.20 -0.12 0.70
C ASP A 31 11.61 -0.58 1.07
N ARG A 32 11.96 -0.52 2.36
CA ARG A 32 13.27 -1.02 2.83
C ARG A 32 13.43 -2.52 2.65
N VAL A 33 12.39 -3.29 2.98
CA VAL A 33 12.38 -4.75 2.76
C VAL A 33 12.44 -5.08 1.28
N ALA A 34 11.68 -4.37 0.44
CA ALA A 34 11.73 -4.54 -1.02
C ALA A 34 13.15 -4.28 -1.56
N ALA A 35 13.81 -3.20 -1.13
CA ALA A 35 15.17 -2.89 -1.53
C ALA A 35 16.16 -4.00 -1.15
N LEU A 36 16.05 -4.55 0.07
CA LEU A 36 16.89 -5.67 0.52
C LEU A 36 16.64 -6.95 -0.28
N VAL A 37 15.37 -7.29 -0.53
CA VAL A 37 15.00 -8.49 -1.29
C VAL A 37 15.49 -8.36 -2.74
N VAL A 38 15.31 -7.20 -3.36
CA VAL A 38 15.77 -6.93 -4.73
C VAL A 38 17.29 -7.00 -4.82
N ALA A 39 18.02 -6.46 -3.84
CA ALA A 39 19.48 -6.54 -3.80
C ALA A 39 19.96 -8.00 -3.67
N ALA A 40 19.39 -8.76 -2.75
CA ALA A 40 19.73 -10.18 -2.54
C ALA A 40 19.43 -11.05 -3.79
N LEU A 41 18.30 -10.79 -4.46
CA LEU A 41 17.97 -11.46 -5.71
C LEU A 41 18.92 -11.05 -6.84
N GLY A 42 19.29 -9.77 -6.93
CA GLY A 42 20.24 -9.28 -7.91
C GLY A 42 21.59 -10.00 -7.82
N GLU A 43 22.10 -10.18 -6.60
CA GLU A 43 23.34 -10.95 -6.36
C GLU A 43 23.20 -12.42 -6.76
N SER A 44 22.07 -13.06 -6.45
CA SER A 44 21.86 -14.50 -6.72
C SER A 44 21.63 -14.82 -8.20
N VAL A 45 21.05 -13.91 -8.96
CA VAL A 45 20.69 -14.08 -10.39
C VAL A 45 21.70 -13.39 -11.31
N GLY A 46 22.70 -12.69 -10.76
CA GLY A 46 23.70 -11.94 -11.52
C GLY A 46 23.13 -10.74 -12.27
N VAL A 47 22.03 -10.15 -11.76
CA VAL A 47 21.38 -8.97 -12.34
C VAL A 47 21.88 -7.73 -11.60
N ALA A 48 22.61 -6.87 -12.31
CA ALA A 48 23.04 -5.59 -11.74
C ALA A 48 21.83 -4.65 -11.56
N VAL A 49 21.52 -4.30 -10.30
CA VAL A 49 20.50 -3.30 -9.96
C VAL A 49 21.20 -1.96 -9.84
N ASP A 50 20.98 -1.07 -10.80
CA ASP A 50 21.52 0.28 -10.78
C ASP A 50 20.69 1.24 -9.91
N ALA A 51 21.23 2.44 -9.66
CA ALA A 51 20.56 3.44 -8.84
C ALA A 51 19.23 3.92 -9.45
N SER A 52 19.12 3.93 -10.78
CA SER A 52 17.87 4.33 -11.45
C SER A 52 16.79 3.27 -11.30
N THR A 53 17.11 2.00 -11.47
CA THR A 53 16.21 0.88 -11.19
C THR A 53 15.73 0.90 -9.74
N SER A 54 16.64 1.08 -8.79
CA SER A 54 16.30 1.17 -7.35
C SER A 54 15.35 2.34 -7.06
N GLY A 55 15.59 3.51 -7.67
CA GLY A 55 14.72 4.67 -7.56
C GLY A 55 13.31 4.44 -8.11
N ILE A 56 13.20 3.80 -9.27
CA ILE A 56 11.91 3.47 -9.91
C ILE A 56 11.14 2.46 -9.03
N VAL A 57 11.81 1.42 -8.54
CA VAL A 57 11.19 0.41 -7.65
C VAL A 57 10.65 1.07 -6.38
N SER A 58 11.43 1.95 -5.74
CA SER A 58 10.99 2.68 -4.55
C SER A 58 9.74 3.54 -4.83
N VAL A 59 9.70 4.26 -5.96
CA VAL A 59 8.51 5.05 -6.35
C VAL A 59 7.29 4.14 -6.57
N LEU A 60 7.47 2.98 -7.21
CA LEU A 60 6.38 2.02 -7.44
C LEU A 60 5.87 1.41 -6.13
N VAL A 61 6.76 1.01 -5.23
CA VAL A 61 6.40 0.45 -3.91
C VAL A 61 5.62 1.49 -3.09
N PHE A 62 6.10 2.73 -3.03
CA PHE A 62 5.39 3.81 -2.34
C PHE A 62 4.04 4.14 -2.99
N GLY A 63 3.99 4.25 -4.31
CA GLY A 63 2.78 4.58 -5.05
C GLY A 63 1.70 3.52 -4.91
N ALA A 64 2.05 2.26 -5.20
CA ALA A 64 1.13 1.13 -5.08
C ALA A 64 0.74 0.86 -3.62
N GLY A 65 1.72 0.85 -2.71
CA GLY A 65 1.49 0.64 -1.28
C GLY A 65 0.56 1.69 -0.69
N THR A 66 0.74 2.96 -1.06
CA THR A 66 -0.16 4.05 -0.65
C THR A 66 -1.57 3.83 -1.18
N ASN A 67 -1.73 3.46 -2.44
CA ASN A 67 -3.04 3.18 -3.04
C ASN A 67 -3.75 2.01 -2.32
N TYR A 68 -3.03 0.94 -2.01
CA TYR A 68 -3.57 -0.21 -1.27
C TYR A 68 -3.97 0.17 0.16
N ALA A 69 -3.14 0.97 0.82
CA ALA A 69 -3.42 1.48 2.15
C ALA A 69 -4.67 2.39 2.16
N LEU A 70 -4.79 3.29 1.19
CA LEU A 70 -5.94 4.15 1.03
C LEU A 70 -7.24 3.36 0.84
N LEU A 71 -7.20 2.33 -0.01
CA LEU A 71 -8.35 1.48 -0.28
C LEU A 71 -8.79 0.74 0.98
N LEU A 72 -7.86 0.14 1.72
CA LEU A 72 -8.17 -0.58 2.95
C LEU A 72 -8.68 0.35 4.07
N VAL A 73 -8.03 1.50 4.27
CA VAL A 73 -8.40 2.47 5.30
C VAL A 73 -9.76 3.10 5.01
N SER A 74 -10.05 3.43 3.74
CA SER A 74 -11.36 3.98 3.35
C SER A 74 -12.49 2.98 3.60
N ARG A 75 -12.29 1.71 3.23
CA ARG A 75 -13.23 0.63 3.52
C ARG A 75 -13.39 0.39 5.02
N TYR A 76 -12.30 0.39 5.76
CA TYR A 76 -12.37 0.24 7.22
C TYR A 76 -13.16 1.38 7.89
N ARG A 77 -12.96 2.61 7.43
CA ARG A 77 -13.72 3.78 7.90
C ARG A 77 -15.22 3.64 7.60
N GLU A 78 -15.59 3.13 6.43
CA GLU A 78 -16.99 2.86 6.06
C GLU A 78 -17.59 1.78 6.96
N GLU A 79 -16.89 0.67 7.15
CA GLU A 79 -17.36 -0.45 7.97
C GLU A 79 -17.47 -0.11 9.47
N LEU A 80 -16.64 0.81 9.98
CA LEU A 80 -16.76 1.31 11.36
C LEU A 80 -18.08 2.07 11.63
N ARG A 81 -18.72 2.62 10.60
CA ARG A 81 -20.04 3.24 10.72
C ARG A 81 -21.18 2.23 10.73
N ARG A 82 -20.97 1.08 10.08
CA ARG A 82 -21.96 0.00 9.93
C ARG A 82 -21.87 -1.04 11.07
N ASN A 83 -20.71 -1.22 11.66
CA ASN A 83 -20.45 -2.23 12.68
C ASN A 83 -20.07 -1.61 14.01
N HIS A 84 -20.74 -2.07 15.08
CA HIS A 84 -20.42 -1.65 16.44
C HIS A 84 -19.06 -2.21 16.90
N ASP A 85 -18.74 -3.46 16.49
CA ASP A 85 -17.47 -4.10 16.80
C ASP A 85 -16.39 -3.76 15.74
N ARG A 86 -15.30 -3.17 16.23
CA ARG A 86 -14.16 -2.78 15.39
C ARG A 86 -13.47 -3.96 14.68
N ARG A 87 -13.46 -5.16 15.32
CA ARG A 87 -12.87 -6.36 14.72
C ARG A 87 -13.73 -6.89 13.57
N ALA A 88 -15.05 -6.85 13.72
CA ALA A 88 -15.98 -7.18 12.67
C ALA A 88 -15.87 -6.20 11.51
N ALA A 89 -15.78 -4.89 11.77
CA ALA A 89 -15.56 -3.84 10.79
C ALA A 89 -14.24 -4.06 10.01
N LEU A 90 -13.14 -4.38 10.70
CA LEU A 90 -11.86 -4.62 10.04
C LEU A 90 -11.90 -5.87 9.14
N ARG A 91 -12.55 -6.95 9.59
CA ARG A 91 -12.72 -8.17 8.78
C ARG A 91 -13.57 -7.91 7.52
N ALA A 92 -14.65 -7.14 7.65
CA ALA A 92 -15.50 -6.77 6.52
C ALA A 92 -14.73 -5.91 5.52
N ALA A 93 -14.04 -4.88 5.98
CA ALA A 93 -13.20 -4.02 5.17
C ALA A 93 -12.10 -4.81 4.43
N TYR A 94 -11.42 -5.71 5.12
CA TYR A 94 -10.38 -6.56 4.56
C TYR A 94 -10.93 -7.43 3.42
N ARG A 95 -12.03 -8.16 3.68
CA ARG A 95 -12.67 -9.01 2.66
C ARG A 95 -13.14 -8.22 1.43
N GLY A 96 -13.57 -6.98 1.62
CA GLY A 96 -14.00 -6.11 0.52
C GLY A 96 -12.83 -5.49 -0.25
N ALA A 97 -11.70 -5.22 0.39
CA ALA A 97 -10.55 -4.57 -0.24
C ALA A 97 -9.60 -5.56 -0.92
N VAL A 98 -9.39 -6.76 -0.34
CA VAL A 98 -8.41 -7.75 -0.82
C VAL A 98 -8.56 -8.11 -2.30
N PRO A 99 -9.75 -8.43 -2.83
CA PRO A 99 -9.88 -8.80 -4.24
C PRO A 99 -9.44 -7.69 -5.19
N ALA A 100 -9.79 -6.44 -4.88
CA ALA A 100 -9.43 -5.29 -5.69
C ALA A 100 -7.91 -5.01 -5.64
N ILE A 101 -7.31 -5.10 -4.45
CA ILE A 101 -5.86 -4.94 -4.26
C ILE A 101 -5.10 -6.02 -5.03
N LEU A 102 -5.50 -7.28 -4.90
CA LEU A 102 -4.84 -8.40 -5.58
C LEU A 102 -5.00 -8.30 -7.10
N ALA A 103 -6.20 -7.99 -7.60
CA ALA A 103 -6.43 -7.84 -9.04
C ALA A 103 -5.55 -6.72 -9.62
N SER A 104 -5.50 -5.55 -8.96
CA SER A 104 -4.65 -4.44 -9.36
C SER A 104 -3.17 -4.82 -9.34
N ASN A 105 -2.71 -5.46 -8.27
CA ASN A 105 -1.29 -5.85 -8.14
C ASN A 105 -0.90 -6.88 -9.19
N ILE A 106 -1.71 -7.92 -9.42
CA ILE A 106 -1.47 -8.94 -10.44
C ILE A 106 -1.35 -8.31 -11.83
N THR A 107 -2.27 -7.40 -12.16
CA THR A 107 -2.24 -6.71 -13.47
C THR A 107 -0.94 -5.94 -13.67
N VAL A 108 -0.50 -5.17 -12.66
CA VAL A 108 0.74 -4.39 -12.75
C VAL A 108 1.96 -5.29 -12.78
N VAL A 109 2.01 -6.35 -11.96
CA VAL A 109 3.10 -7.34 -11.96
C VAL A 109 3.21 -8.02 -13.32
N LEU A 110 2.09 -8.46 -13.92
CA LEU A 110 2.09 -9.06 -15.26
C LEU A 110 2.59 -8.07 -16.31
N ALA A 111 2.16 -6.81 -16.25
CA ALA A 111 2.65 -5.76 -17.15
C ALA A 111 4.17 -5.55 -17.01
N LEU A 112 4.70 -5.53 -15.78
CA LEU A 112 6.14 -5.40 -15.53
C LEU A 112 6.93 -6.62 -16.01
N LEU A 113 6.37 -7.82 -15.88
CA LEU A 113 7.00 -9.04 -16.37
C LEU A 113 7.10 -9.09 -17.91
N THR A 114 6.30 -8.30 -18.66
CA THR A 114 6.50 -8.18 -20.11
C THR A 114 7.85 -7.55 -20.46
N LEU A 115 8.46 -6.79 -19.55
CA LEU A 115 9.83 -6.27 -19.74
C LEU A 115 10.90 -7.36 -19.83
N LEU A 116 10.60 -8.60 -19.42
CA LEU A 116 11.49 -9.75 -19.63
C LEU A 116 11.72 -10.05 -21.12
N LEU A 117 10.77 -9.65 -21.97
CA LEU A 117 10.86 -9.80 -23.43
C LEU A 117 11.74 -8.71 -24.08
N ALA A 118 12.17 -7.70 -23.30
CA ALA A 118 13.00 -6.63 -23.81
C ALA A 118 14.39 -7.16 -24.22
N THR A 119 14.96 -6.58 -25.25
CA THR A 119 16.31 -6.91 -25.74
C THR A 119 17.41 -6.36 -24.83
N LEU A 120 17.16 -5.25 -24.16
CA LEU A 120 18.11 -4.59 -23.27
C LEU A 120 18.08 -5.19 -21.86
N PRO A 121 19.25 -5.62 -21.31
CA PRO A 121 19.32 -6.24 -20.00
C PRO A 121 18.77 -5.38 -18.86
N ASN A 122 18.95 -4.05 -18.93
CA ASN A 122 18.48 -3.12 -17.91
C ASN A 122 16.94 -3.13 -17.76
N TYR A 123 16.19 -3.29 -18.85
CA TYR A 123 14.72 -3.40 -18.77
C TYR A 123 14.27 -4.72 -18.17
N ARG A 124 14.99 -5.82 -18.41
CA ARG A 124 14.72 -7.10 -17.75
C ARG A 124 14.97 -7.00 -16.25
N ALA A 125 16.11 -6.39 -15.86
CA ALA A 125 16.42 -6.12 -14.46
C ALA A 125 15.34 -5.29 -13.77
N LEU A 126 14.89 -4.21 -14.43
CA LEU A 126 13.81 -3.36 -13.95
C LEU A 126 12.51 -4.13 -13.77
N GLY A 127 12.11 -4.95 -14.77
CA GLY A 127 10.88 -5.74 -14.72
C GLY A 127 10.83 -6.69 -13.53
N ILE A 128 11.92 -7.44 -13.30
CA ILE A 128 12.04 -8.36 -12.16
C ILE A 128 12.01 -7.60 -10.84
N SER A 129 12.87 -6.58 -10.73
CA SER A 129 13.01 -5.81 -9.49
C SER A 129 11.71 -5.11 -9.09
N ALA A 130 11.01 -4.51 -10.07
CA ALA A 130 9.75 -3.83 -9.83
C ALA A 130 8.61 -4.82 -9.49
N ALA A 131 8.54 -5.98 -10.16
CA ALA A 131 7.57 -7.02 -9.84
C ALA A 131 7.77 -7.53 -8.40
N VAL A 132 9.00 -7.81 -8.01
CA VAL A 132 9.34 -8.23 -6.63
C VAL A 132 9.00 -7.14 -5.62
N GLY A 133 9.35 -5.88 -5.89
CA GLY A 133 9.01 -4.75 -5.04
C GLY A 133 7.51 -4.62 -4.80
N LEU A 134 6.69 -4.77 -5.86
CA LEU A 134 5.23 -4.75 -5.75
C LEU A 134 4.65 -5.95 -4.99
N LEU A 135 5.25 -7.13 -5.12
CA LEU A 135 4.84 -8.29 -4.32
C LEU A 135 5.13 -8.06 -2.83
N VAL A 136 6.26 -7.46 -2.49
CA VAL A 136 6.54 -7.06 -1.10
C VAL A 136 5.53 -6.01 -0.62
N ALA A 137 5.25 -4.98 -1.44
CA ALA A 137 4.29 -3.94 -1.10
C ALA A 137 2.90 -4.50 -0.79
N VAL A 138 2.38 -5.42 -1.62
CA VAL A 138 1.06 -6.04 -1.39
C VAL A 138 1.03 -6.92 -0.15
N VAL A 139 2.10 -7.65 0.15
CA VAL A 139 2.21 -8.45 1.39
C VAL A 139 2.13 -7.53 2.61
N PHE A 140 2.87 -6.43 2.62
CA PHE A 140 2.82 -5.46 3.71
C PHE A 140 1.45 -4.78 3.83
N ALA A 141 0.81 -4.44 2.72
CA ALA A 141 -0.52 -3.85 2.70
C ALA A 141 -1.60 -4.82 3.21
N LEU A 142 -1.46 -6.12 2.97
CA LEU A 142 -2.45 -7.13 3.37
C LEU A 142 -2.17 -7.78 4.73
N VAL A 143 -0.94 -7.72 5.24
CA VAL A 143 -0.56 -8.34 6.51
C VAL A 143 -0.24 -7.29 7.56
N ALA A 144 0.73 -6.41 7.29
CA ALA A 144 1.22 -5.45 8.27
C ALA A 144 0.21 -4.32 8.52
N LEU A 145 -0.44 -3.82 7.48
CA LEU A 145 -1.39 -2.71 7.63
C LEU A 145 -2.65 -3.09 8.41
N PRO A 146 -3.34 -4.23 8.16
CA PRO A 146 -4.47 -4.64 8.99
C PRO A 146 -4.07 -4.89 10.44
N ALA A 147 -2.89 -5.47 10.69
CA ALA A 147 -2.36 -5.65 12.03
C ALA A 147 -2.14 -4.31 12.75
N ALA A 148 -1.54 -3.34 12.08
CA ALA A 148 -1.34 -1.99 12.60
C ALA A 148 -2.69 -1.29 12.90
N LEU A 149 -3.67 -1.40 12.00
CA LEU A 149 -5.02 -0.86 12.22
C LEU A 149 -5.75 -1.54 13.39
N ALA A 150 -5.55 -2.85 13.57
CA ALA A 150 -6.13 -3.58 14.69
C ALA A 150 -5.57 -3.12 16.06
N VAL A 151 -4.27 -2.81 16.10
CA VAL A 151 -3.59 -2.32 17.32
C VAL A 151 -3.99 -0.87 17.62
N CYS A 152 -3.96 0.02 16.62
CA CYS A 152 -4.24 1.45 16.80
C CYS A 152 -5.72 1.75 17.10
N GLY A 153 -6.66 0.92 16.64
CA GLY A 153 -8.09 1.04 16.91
C GLY A 153 -8.75 2.33 16.38
N ARG A 154 -9.87 2.73 17.03
CA ARG A 154 -10.64 3.93 16.62
C ARG A 154 -9.91 5.25 16.88
N GLY A 155 -8.96 5.29 17.81
CA GLY A 155 -8.17 6.49 18.12
C GLY A 155 -7.37 7.02 16.92
N LEU A 156 -7.08 6.18 15.94
CA LEU A 156 -6.38 6.53 14.70
C LEU A 156 -7.14 7.60 13.88
N PHE A 157 -8.47 7.66 14.00
CA PHE A 157 -9.33 8.59 13.26
C PHE A 157 -9.54 9.95 13.98
N TRP A 158 -8.82 10.22 15.06
CA TRP A 158 -8.88 11.52 15.72
C TRP A 158 -8.42 12.65 14.76
N PRO A 159 -9.12 13.82 14.69
CA PRO A 159 -10.25 14.26 15.49
C PRO A 159 -11.63 13.80 14.99
N PHE A 160 -11.76 13.18 13.82
CA PHE A 160 -13.04 12.78 13.20
C PHE A 160 -13.29 11.29 13.35
N ILE A 161 -13.50 10.83 14.60
CA ILE A 161 -13.74 9.41 14.90
C ILE A 161 -15.11 9.00 14.32
N PRO A 162 -15.19 8.02 13.39
CA PRO A 162 -16.46 7.52 12.89
C PRO A 162 -17.29 6.91 14.00
N ARG A 163 -18.54 7.37 14.16
CA ARG A 163 -19.48 6.83 15.14
C ARG A 163 -20.46 5.89 14.42
N TYR A 164 -20.91 4.89 15.15
CA TYR A 164 -21.95 3.99 14.66
C TYR A 164 -23.23 4.79 14.37
N GLY A 165 -23.82 4.63 13.17
CA GLY A 165 -25.02 5.34 12.75
C GLY A 165 -24.81 6.74 12.17
N ASP A 166 -23.56 7.20 11.97
CA ASP A 166 -23.32 8.46 11.26
C ASP A 166 -23.81 8.36 9.80
N PRO A 167 -24.66 9.30 9.31
CA PRO A 167 -25.20 9.26 7.96
C PRO A 167 -24.09 9.39 6.90
N ASP A 168 -24.20 8.64 5.83
CA ASP A 168 -23.29 8.74 4.70
C ASP A 168 -23.39 10.13 4.06
N ARG A 169 -22.24 10.71 3.70
CA ARG A 169 -22.21 12.00 2.99
C ARG A 169 -22.84 11.95 1.60
N SER A 170 -23.05 10.76 1.04
CA SER A 170 -23.72 10.54 -0.24
C SER A 170 -25.23 10.83 -0.18
N ASP A 171 -25.85 10.79 1.01
CA ASP A 171 -27.29 11.08 1.17
C ASP A 171 -27.63 12.57 1.28
N ARG A 172 -26.66 13.45 1.09
CA ARG A 172 -26.80 14.92 1.15
C ARG A 172 -26.64 15.60 -0.22
N GLY A 173 -26.81 14.86 -1.32
CA GLY A 173 -26.79 15.39 -2.68
C GLY A 173 -28.16 15.40 -3.32
#